data_f64f4f1bea5f5b093298906fc101f934
#
_entry.id   f64f4f1bea5f5b093298906fc101f934
#
_cell.length_a   1.000
_cell.length_b   1.000
_cell.length_c   1.000
_cell.angle_alpha   90.00
_cell.angle_beta   90.00
_cell.angle_gamma   90.00
#
_symmetry.space_group_name_H-M   'P 1'
#
loop_
_entity.id
_entity.type
_entity.pdbx_description
1 polymer ?
#
loop_
_entity_poly.entity_id
_entity_poly.type
_entity_poly.pdbx_seq_one_letter_code
_entity_poly.pdbx_strand_id
1 'polypeptide(L)'
;MEEDKKEHWERIYHTKNAGQVSWTQAVPQTSLNFISGFDLAKTDKIIDIGGGDSKLVDFLLQEGYTNITVLDISETALAKAKARLGNKSSLVTWIVCDITNFEPKETYAIWHDRAAFHFLTTQGQITRYLNIAAKAVSHYLIIGTFSENGPEKCSGLTVKQYTEQQLQAIFNEHFEKVTCITEDHTTPFATKQNFLFCSFKKRKDNL
;
A
#
# COMPACT_ATOMS: atom_id res chain seq x y z
N MET A 1 4.79 16.36 -21.85
CA MET A 1 5.26 14.98 -21.59
C MET A 1 4.84 14.64 -20.20
N GLU A 2 4.12 13.53 -20.03
CA GLU A 2 3.81 13.01 -18.70
C GLU A 2 5.13 12.54 -18.10
N GLU A 3 5.52 13.08 -16.93
CA GLU A 3 6.77 12.69 -16.26
C GLU A 3 6.69 11.18 -15.95
N ASP A 4 7.76 10.45 -16.20
CA ASP A 4 7.86 9.04 -15.85
C ASP A 4 7.68 8.91 -14.32
N LYS A 5 6.67 8.17 -13.89
CA LYS A 5 6.35 7.98 -12.47
C LYS A 5 7.55 7.46 -11.67
N LYS A 6 8.36 6.59 -12.28
CA LYS A 6 9.58 6.07 -11.64
C LYS A 6 10.57 7.20 -11.38
N GLU A 7 10.89 8.01 -12.38
CA GLU A 7 11.82 9.13 -12.24
C GLU A 7 11.31 10.14 -11.20
N HIS A 8 9.99 10.42 -11.18
CA HIS A 8 9.39 11.29 -10.20
C HIS A 8 9.63 10.78 -8.77
N TRP A 9 9.32 9.50 -8.48
CA TRP A 9 9.46 8.94 -7.14
C TRP A 9 10.94 8.78 -6.74
N GLU A 10 11.81 8.39 -7.65
CA GLU A 10 13.26 8.38 -7.40
C GLU A 10 13.76 9.76 -6.98
N ARG A 11 13.37 10.83 -7.69
CA ARG A 11 13.72 12.20 -7.34
C ARG A 11 13.19 12.59 -5.97
N ILE A 12 11.92 12.28 -5.66
CA ILE A 12 11.31 12.60 -4.36
C ILE A 12 12.09 11.93 -3.23
N TYR A 13 12.34 10.64 -3.34
CA TYR A 13 13.06 9.91 -2.30
C TYR A 13 14.54 10.25 -2.25
N HIS A 14 15.14 10.69 -3.34
CA HIS A 14 16.51 11.16 -3.33
C HIS A 14 16.67 12.52 -2.63
N THR A 15 15.71 13.43 -2.82
CA THR A 15 15.81 14.82 -2.35
C THR A 15 15.16 15.09 -1.00
N LYS A 16 14.23 14.23 -0.55
CA LYS A 16 13.46 14.44 0.68
C LYS A 16 13.72 13.35 1.71
N ASN A 17 13.68 13.73 2.98
CA ASN A 17 13.66 12.80 4.10
C ASN A 17 12.23 12.60 4.63
N ALA A 18 12.05 11.66 5.57
CA ALA A 18 10.75 11.29 6.11
C ALA A 18 9.96 12.46 6.73
N GLY A 19 10.63 13.45 7.34
CA GLY A 19 9.98 14.64 7.91
C GLY A 19 9.52 15.67 6.86
N GLN A 20 9.88 15.47 5.59
CA GLN A 20 9.59 16.36 4.49
C GLN A 20 8.54 15.78 3.49
N VAL A 21 7.92 14.68 3.83
CA VAL A 21 6.89 14.04 3.00
C VAL A 21 5.62 13.81 3.80
N SER A 22 4.46 14.08 3.17
CA SER A 22 3.19 14.17 3.88
C SER A 22 2.63 12.82 4.36
N TRP A 23 3.06 11.72 3.76
CA TRP A 23 2.54 10.37 4.07
C TRP A 23 3.24 9.66 5.23
N THR A 24 4.32 10.25 5.77
CA THR A 24 5.10 9.64 6.86
C THR A 24 4.26 9.47 8.12
N GLN A 25 4.35 8.28 8.70
CA GLN A 25 3.77 7.94 10.00
C GLN A 25 4.86 7.45 10.94
N ALA A 26 4.83 7.91 12.19
CA ALA A 26 5.72 7.38 13.23
C ALA A 26 5.39 5.93 13.53
N VAL A 27 4.09 5.63 13.65
CA VAL A 27 3.49 4.30 13.79
C VAL A 27 2.33 4.21 12.80
N PRO A 28 2.29 3.26 11.87
CA PRO A 28 1.18 3.05 10.94
C PRO A 28 0.05 2.25 11.61
N GLN A 29 -0.55 2.85 12.67
CA GLN A 29 -1.44 2.12 13.59
C GLN A 29 -2.66 1.53 12.88
N THR A 30 -3.27 2.27 11.96
CA THR A 30 -4.45 1.78 11.24
C THR A 30 -4.12 0.57 10.38
N SER A 31 -3.01 0.60 9.65
CA SER A 31 -2.53 -0.56 8.88
C SER A 31 -2.26 -1.77 9.78
N LEU A 32 -1.60 -1.57 10.92
CA LEU A 32 -1.33 -2.63 11.90
C LEU A 32 -2.62 -3.21 12.49
N ASN A 33 -3.60 -2.37 12.84
CA ASN A 33 -4.88 -2.81 13.37
C ASN A 33 -5.66 -3.67 12.34
N PHE A 34 -5.66 -3.26 11.06
CA PHE A 34 -6.28 -4.09 10.01
C PHE A 34 -5.58 -5.43 9.85
N ILE A 35 -4.24 -5.45 9.80
CA ILE A 35 -3.46 -6.68 9.61
C ILE A 35 -3.63 -7.62 10.80
N SER A 36 -3.52 -7.12 12.03
CA SER A 36 -3.65 -7.93 13.25
C SER A 36 -5.09 -8.37 13.53
N GLY A 37 -6.09 -7.67 12.97
CA GLY A 37 -7.51 -8.01 13.08
C GLY A 37 -7.92 -9.23 12.27
N PHE A 38 -7.06 -9.73 11.37
CA PHE A 38 -7.31 -10.97 10.64
C PHE A 38 -6.72 -12.16 11.41
N ASP A 39 -7.49 -13.24 11.51
CA ASP A 39 -7.06 -14.50 12.14
C ASP A 39 -6.12 -15.27 11.19
N LEU A 40 -4.88 -14.76 11.06
CA LEU A 40 -3.83 -15.31 10.20
C LEU A 40 -2.56 -15.60 11.00
N ALA A 41 -1.82 -16.62 10.56
CA ALA A 41 -0.56 -16.99 11.19
C ALA A 41 0.54 -15.92 10.90
N LYS A 42 1.47 -15.75 11.84
CA LYS A 42 2.62 -14.85 11.65
C LYS A 42 3.55 -15.30 10.51
N THR A 43 3.39 -16.52 10.04
CA THR A 43 4.08 -17.11 8.88
C THR A 43 3.38 -16.87 7.55
N ASP A 44 2.14 -16.35 7.57
CA ASP A 44 1.41 -16.06 6.35
C ASP A 44 2.06 -14.91 5.58
N LYS A 45 2.00 -15.01 4.25
CA LYS A 45 2.67 -14.04 3.37
C LYS A 45 1.93 -12.71 3.32
N ILE A 46 2.65 -11.64 3.59
CA ILE A 46 2.17 -10.26 3.49
C ILE A 46 2.94 -9.56 2.39
N ILE A 47 2.24 -8.82 1.51
CA ILE A 47 2.87 -7.88 0.60
C ILE A 47 2.38 -6.46 0.89
N ASP A 48 3.32 -5.51 1.00
CA ASP A 48 3.09 -4.08 1.15
C ASP A 48 3.37 -3.37 -0.18
N ILE A 49 2.34 -2.86 -0.81
CA ILE A 49 2.38 -2.22 -2.13
C ILE A 49 2.62 -0.73 -1.98
N GLY A 50 3.63 -0.22 -2.69
CA GLY A 50 4.08 1.16 -2.52
C GLY A 50 4.62 1.41 -1.11
N GLY A 51 5.22 0.37 -0.50
CA GLY A 51 5.68 0.44 0.89
C GLY A 51 6.81 1.45 1.10
N GLY A 52 7.61 1.71 0.07
CA GLY A 52 8.63 2.75 0.08
C GLY A 52 9.56 2.66 1.29
N ASP A 53 9.71 3.80 2.00
CA ASP A 53 10.44 3.89 3.26
C ASP A 53 9.51 3.85 4.50
N SER A 54 8.26 3.37 4.33
CA SER A 54 7.30 3.18 5.43
C SER A 54 7.87 2.32 6.55
N LYS A 55 7.46 2.64 7.78
CA LYS A 55 7.83 1.84 8.96
C LYS A 55 6.92 0.62 9.18
N LEU A 56 5.96 0.35 8.30
CA LEU A 56 5.07 -0.81 8.46
C LEU A 56 5.86 -2.11 8.59
N VAL A 57 6.85 -2.31 7.73
CA VAL A 57 7.72 -3.50 7.76
C VAL A 57 8.48 -3.65 9.07
N ASP A 58 8.92 -2.55 9.69
CA ASP A 58 9.62 -2.56 10.99
C ASP A 58 8.72 -3.13 12.10
N PHE A 59 7.46 -2.63 12.15
CA PHE A 59 6.48 -3.09 13.14
C PHE A 59 6.01 -4.52 12.87
N LEU A 60 5.80 -4.91 11.62
CA LEU A 60 5.45 -6.30 11.28
C LEU A 60 6.53 -7.28 11.75
N LEU A 61 7.82 -6.96 11.54
CA LEU A 61 8.93 -7.76 12.05
C LEU A 61 8.97 -7.79 13.58
N GLN A 62 8.67 -6.67 14.25
CA GLN A 62 8.58 -6.61 15.72
C GLN A 62 7.43 -7.45 16.28
N GLU A 63 6.31 -7.51 15.57
CA GLU A 63 5.16 -8.32 15.93
C GLU A 63 5.31 -9.81 15.57
N GLY A 64 6.46 -10.20 14.98
CA GLY A 64 6.82 -11.58 14.69
C GLY A 64 6.33 -12.11 13.34
N TYR A 65 5.89 -11.25 12.42
CA TYR A 65 5.64 -11.68 11.04
C TYR A 65 6.95 -12.02 10.35
N THR A 66 6.99 -13.17 9.66
CA THR A 66 8.24 -13.73 9.10
C THR A 66 8.27 -13.77 7.57
N ASN A 67 7.15 -13.52 6.91
CA ASN A 67 7.02 -13.65 5.45
C ASN A 67 6.51 -12.33 4.86
N ILE A 68 7.38 -11.32 4.82
CA ILE A 68 7.03 -9.98 4.40
C ILE A 68 7.71 -9.66 3.05
N THR A 69 6.92 -9.16 2.12
CA THR A 69 7.39 -8.59 0.85
C THR A 69 7.04 -7.11 0.83
N VAL A 70 7.98 -6.27 0.42
CA VAL A 70 7.75 -4.84 0.18
C VAL A 70 8.00 -4.56 -1.29
N LEU A 71 7.01 -4.03 -1.97
CA LEU A 71 7.08 -3.62 -3.37
C LEU A 71 6.98 -2.10 -3.46
N ASP A 72 7.89 -1.49 -4.20
CA ASP A 72 7.82 -0.07 -4.54
C ASP A 72 8.43 0.18 -5.92
N ILE A 73 7.98 1.23 -6.59
CA ILE A 73 8.52 1.68 -7.88
C ILE A 73 9.91 2.31 -7.72
N SER A 74 10.22 2.88 -6.53
CA SER A 74 11.48 3.55 -6.23
C SER A 74 12.47 2.63 -5.52
N GLU A 75 13.59 2.39 -6.16
CA GLU A 75 14.73 1.68 -5.56
C GLU A 75 15.33 2.48 -4.40
N THR A 76 15.39 3.81 -4.53
CA THR A 76 15.88 4.72 -3.49
C THR A 76 15.03 4.62 -2.21
N ALA A 77 13.71 4.51 -2.33
CA ALA A 77 12.81 4.33 -1.19
C ALA A 77 13.10 3.03 -0.45
N LEU A 78 13.19 1.92 -1.18
CA LEU A 78 13.50 0.60 -0.61
C LEU A 78 14.91 0.57 0.01
N ALA A 79 15.90 1.25 -0.60
CA ALA A 79 17.25 1.35 -0.04
C ALA A 79 17.24 2.06 1.32
N LYS A 80 16.42 3.11 1.52
CA LYS A 80 16.24 3.78 2.82
C LYS A 80 15.64 2.83 3.87
N ALA A 81 14.59 2.08 3.52
CA ALA A 81 14.00 1.11 4.41
C ALA A 81 15.00 0.01 4.81
N LYS A 82 15.75 -0.54 3.85
CA LYS A 82 16.81 -1.53 4.09
C LYS A 82 17.88 -0.98 5.02
N ALA A 83 18.36 0.24 4.77
CA ALA A 83 19.38 0.88 5.62
C ALA A 83 18.88 1.06 7.06
N ARG A 84 17.62 1.46 7.25
CA ARG A 84 16.98 1.61 8.57
C ARG A 84 16.85 0.29 9.31
N LEU A 85 16.49 -0.79 8.62
CA LEU A 85 16.35 -2.13 9.20
C LEU A 85 17.70 -2.81 9.52
N GLY A 86 18.80 -2.39 8.87
CA GLY A 86 20.11 -3.01 9.03
C GLY A 86 20.08 -4.50 8.71
N ASN A 87 20.60 -5.32 9.60
CA ASN A 87 20.67 -6.79 9.41
C ASN A 87 19.27 -7.44 9.26
N LYS A 88 18.20 -6.82 9.80
CA LYS A 88 16.85 -7.35 9.66
C LYS A 88 16.30 -7.22 8.22
N SER A 89 16.94 -6.42 7.37
CA SER A 89 16.52 -6.26 5.97
C SER A 89 16.61 -7.56 5.16
N SER A 90 17.47 -8.51 5.58
CA SER A 90 17.58 -9.84 4.97
C SER A 90 16.38 -10.76 5.26
N LEU A 91 15.53 -10.41 6.21
CA LEU A 91 14.29 -11.13 6.55
C LEU A 91 13.10 -10.73 5.66
N VAL A 92 13.29 -9.76 4.77
CA VAL A 92 12.22 -9.15 3.95
C VAL A 92 12.56 -9.35 2.47
N THR A 93 11.55 -9.70 1.67
CA THR A 93 11.67 -9.72 0.21
C THR A 93 11.39 -8.32 -0.34
N TRP A 94 12.30 -7.79 -1.16
CA TRP A 94 12.23 -6.45 -1.72
C TRP A 94 12.05 -6.51 -3.23
N ILE A 95 11.02 -5.84 -3.76
CA ILE A 95 10.71 -5.84 -5.19
C ILE A 95 10.65 -4.40 -5.69
N VAL A 96 11.52 -4.04 -6.63
CA VAL A 96 11.48 -2.75 -7.35
C VAL A 96 10.62 -2.95 -8.60
N CYS A 97 9.38 -2.46 -8.58
CA CYS A 97 8.44 -2.63 -9.69
C CYS A 97 7.31 -1.60 -9.65
N ASP A 98 6.87 -1.13 -10.81
CA ASP A 98 5.54 -0.48 -10.92
C ASP A 98 4.47 -1.56 -10.72
N ILE A 99 3.55 -1.33 -9.79
CA ILE A 99 2.49 -2.28 -9.47
C ILE A 99 1.64 -2.67 -10.69
N THR A 100 1.51 -1.80 -11.67
CA THR A 100 0.76 -2.10 -12.90
C THR A 100 1.48 -3.07 -13.85
N ASN A 101 2.77 -3.32 -13.60
CA ASN A 101 3.61 -4.25 -14.36
C ASN A 101 4.07 -5.44 -13.49
N PHE A 102 3.56 -5.55 -12.25
CA PHE A 102 3.94 -6.62 -11.34
C PHE A 102 3.38 -7.96 -11.80
N GLU A 103 4.25 -8.95 -11.92
CA GLU A 103 3.90 -10.34 -12.22
C GLU A 103 4.15 -11.21 -10.98
N PRO A 104 3.11 -11.42 -10.13
CA PRO A 104 3.25 -12.19 -8.90
C PRO A 104 3.58 -13.65 -9.21
N LYS A 105 4.66 -14.15 -8.59
CA LYS A 105 5.10 -15.55 -8.70
C LYS A 105 4.52 -16.43 -7.59
N GLU A 106 3.82 -15.83 -6.66
CA GLU A 106 3.23 -16.48 -5.50
C GLU A 106 1.98 -15.73 -5.04
N THR A 107 1.23 -16.32 -4.11
CA THR A 107 0.06 -15.68 -3.50
C THR A 107 0.40 -15.15 -2.12
N TYR A 108 -0.32 -14.10 -1.72
CA TYR A 108 -0.18 -13.43 -0.44
C TYR A 108 -1.48 -13.53 0.35
N ALA A 109 -1.38 -13.88 1.62
CA ALA A 109 -2.54 -13.93 2.51
C ALA A 109 -3.06 -12.51 2.79
N ILE A 110 -2.16 -11.53 2.90
CA ILE A 110 -2.50 -10.11 3.02
C ILE A 110 -1.80 -9.32 1.90
N TRP A 111 -2.61 -8.55 1.19
CA TRP A 111 -2.18 -7.50 0.29
C TRP A 111 -2.53 -6.17 0.94
N HIS A 112 -1.53 -5.42 1.32
CA HIS A 112 -1.68 -4.11 1.91
C HIS A 112 -1.24 -3.04 0.92
N ASP A 113 -2.04 -2.01 0.74
CA ASP A 113 -1.74 -0.83 -0.07
C ASP A 113 -2.21 0.41 0.69
N ARG A 114 -1.27 1.25 1.09
CA ARG A 114 -1.56 2.56 1.66
C ARG A 114 -0.90 3.65 0.83
N ALA A 115 -1.71 4.49 0.22
CA ALA A 115 -1.28 5.64 -0.56
C ALA A 115 -0.54 5.30 -1.88
N ALA A 116 -0.73 4.09 -2.45
CA ALA A 116 -0.26 3.77 -3.79
C ALA A 116 -1.42 3.69 -4.80
N PHE A 117 -2.54 3.07 -4.44
CA PHE A 117 -3.69 2.89 -5.32
C PHE A 117 -4.25 4.21 -5.87
N HIS A 118 -4.28 5.28 -5.10
CA HIS A 118 -4.85 6.56 -5.53
C HIS A 118 -4.03 7.26 -6.64
N PHE A 119 -2.80 6.83 -6.92
CA PHE A 119 -2.01 7.30 -8.07
C PHE A 119 -2.38 6.59 -9.38
N LEU A 120 -3.28 5.60 -9.34
CA LEU A 120 -3.84 4.95 -10.51
C LEU A 120 -5.04 5.75 -10.99
N THR A 121 -4.80 6.75 -11.84
CA THR A 121 -5.83 7.72 -12.24
C THR A 121 -6.61 7.33 -13.49
N THR A 122 -6.10 6.36 -14.27
CA THR A 122 -6.77 5.85 -15.47
C THR A 122 -7.46 4.52 -15.23
N GLN A 123 -8.56 4.26 -15.95
CA GLN A 123 -9.27 2.99 -15.86
C GLN A 123 -8.38 1.79 -16.23
N GLY A 124 -7.48 1.95 -17.21
CA GLY A 124 -6.55 0.89 -17.61
C GLY A 124 -5.59 0.49 -16.50
N GLN A 125 -5.05 1.46 -15.73
CA GLN A 125 -4.20 1.19 -14.57
C GLN A 125 -4.95 0.48 -13.46
N ILE A 126 -6.17 0.94 -13.15
CA ILE A 126 -7.04 0.34 -12.13
C ILE A 126 -7.36 -1.11 -12.50
N THR A 127 -7.74 -1.37 -13.76
CA THR A 127 -8.04 -2.73 -14.24
C THR A 127 -6.82 -3.65 -14.15
N ARG A 128 -5.62 -3.17 -14.51
CA ARG A 128 -4.38 -3.96 -14.35
C ARG A 128 -4.12 -4.31 -12.90
N TYR A 129 -4.21 -3.32 -12.00
CA TYR A 129 -4.05 -3.53 -10.56
C TYR A 129 -5.03 -4.60 -10.03
N LEU A 130 -6.32 -4.48 -10.40
CA LEU A 130 -7.34 -5.45 -10.01
C LEU A 130 -7.03 -6.87 -10.48
N ASN A 131 -6.62 -7.03 -11.74
CA ASN A 131 -6.27 -8.33 -12.31
C ASN A 131 -5.06 -8.96 -11.59
N ILE A 132 -4.08 -8.13 -11.20
CA ILE A 132 -2.91 -8.57 -10.43
C ILE A 132 -3.34 -8.98 -9.03
N ALA A 133 -4.07 -8.12 -8.32
CA ALA A 133 -4.55 -8.41 -6.97
C ALA A 133 -5.46 -9.63 -6.93
N ALA A 134 -6.36 -9.79 -7.92
CA ALA A 134 -7.24 -10.95 -8.03
C ALA A 134 -6.49 -12.28 -8.11
N LYS A 135 -5.33 -12.31 -8.78
CA LYS A 135 -4.46 -13.50 -8.91
C LYS A 135 -3.58 -13.72 -7.68
N ALA A 136 -3.09 -12.63 -7.08
CA ALA A 136 -2.07 -12.70 -6.04
C ALA A 136 -2.64 -12.79 -4.61
N VAL A 137 -3.84 -12.27 -4.35
CA VAL A 137 -4.45 -12.28 -3.01
C VAL A 137 -5.14 -13.61 -2.77
N SER A 138 -4.78 -14.28 -1.66
CA SER A 138 -5.44 -15.51 -1.24
C SER A 138 -6.48 -15.31 -0.14
N HIS A 139 -6.34 -14.26 0.72
CA HIS A 139 -7.28 -14.03 1.84
C HIS A 139 -7.79 -12.60 1.90
N TYR A 140 -6.96 -11.61 2.20
CA TYR A 140 -7.40 -10.25 2.48
C TYR A 140 -6.64 -9.20 1.68
N LEU A 141 -7.38 -8.18 1.27
CA LEU A 141 -6.88 -6.97 0.61
C LEU A 141 -7.22 -5.77 1.50
N ILE A 142 -6.24 -4.92 1.79
CA ILE A 142 -6.39 -3.66 2.51
C ILE A 142 -6.03 -2.52 1.56
N ILE A 143 -6.92 -1.56 1.38
CA ILE A 143 -6.69 -0.35 0.60
C ILE A 143 -6.87 0.87 1.50
N GLY A 144 -5.78 1.62 1.70
CA GLY A 144 -5.78 2.93 2.33
C GLY A 144 -5.55 4.01 1.28
N THR A 145 -6.53 4.82 0.97
CA THR A 145 -6.49 5.83 -0.08
C THR A 145 -7.06 7.15 0.40
N PHE A 146 -6.92 8.24 -0.36
CA PHE A 146 -7.62 9.46 0.00
C PHE A 146 -9.14 9.29 -0.17
N SER A 147 -9.88 9.71 0.84
CA SER A 147 -11.33 9.82 0.78
C SER A 147 -11.77 10.97 -0.14
N GLU A 148 -13.05 11.11 -0.37
CA GLU A 148 -13.65 12.28 -1.07
C GLU A 148 -13.33 13.62 -0.40
N ASN A 149 -12.98 13.62 0.90
CA ASN A 149 -12.57 14.79 1.69
C ASN A 149 -11.04 14.92 1.80
N GLY A 150 -10.29 14.03 1.15
CA GLY A 150 -8.83 14.07 1.11
C GLY A 150 -8.28 15.03 0.05
N PRO A 151 -6.96 15.13 -0.09
CA PRO A 151 -6.33 15.96 -1.10
C PRO A 151 -6.56 15.45 -2.54
N GLU A 152 -6.63 16.37 -3.51
CA GLU A 152 -6.66 16.06 -4.95
C GLU A 152 -5.26 15.82 -5.55
N LYS A 153 -4.21 16.18 -4.80
CA LYS A 153 -2.81 16.03 -5.22
C LYS A 153 -1.95 15.51 -4.06
N CYS A 154 -0.97 14.68 -4.40
CA CYS A 154 0.07 14.23 -3.48
C CYS A 154 1.42 14.30 -4.18
N SER A 155 2.43 14.89 -3.54
CA SER A 155 3.77 15.11 -4.13
C SER A 155 3.76 15.76 -5.51
N GLY A 156 2.81 16.65 -5.78
CA GLY A 156 2.65 17.32 -7.08
C GLY A 156 1.89 16.50 -8.14
N LEU A 157 1.66 15.22 -7.91
CA LEU A 157 0.87 14.37 -8.79
C LEU A 157 -0.62 14.45 -8.46
N THR A 158 -1.45 14.42 -9.49
CA THR A 158 -2.91 14.26 -9.34
C THR A 158 -3.20 12.85 -8.82
N VAL A 159 -4.12 12.76 -7.87
CA VAL A 159 -4.59 11.50 -7.31
C VAL A 159 -6.10 11.37 -7.48
N LYS A 160 -6.60 10.16 -7.39
CA LYS A 160 -8.02 9.87 -7.40
C LYS A 160 -8.52 9.67 -5.98
N GLN A 161 -9.53 10.44 -5.60
CA GLN A 161 -10.25 10.30 -4.34
C GLN A 161 -11.32 9.22 -4.49
N TYR A 162 -11.70 8.59 -3.38
CA TYR A 162 -12.67 7.50 -3.40
C TYR A 162 -13.66 7.60 -2.24
N THR A 163 -14.92 7.27 -2.54
CA THR A 163 -15.90 6.89 -1.53
C THR A 163 -15.82 5.39 -1.24
N GLU A 164 -16.43 4.96 -0.11
CA GLU A 164 -16.56 3.54 0.22
C GLU A 164 -17.29 2.77 -0.90
N GLN A 165 -18.37 3.34 -1.43
CA GLN A 165 -19.17 2.73 -2.48
C GLN A 165 -18.37 2.54 -3.78
N GLN A 166 -17.52 3.50 -4.12
CA GLN A 166 -16.66 3.41 -5.30
C GLN A 166 -15.61 2.31 -5.14
N LEU A 167 -14.92 2.21 -3.98
CA LEU A 167 -13.99 1.13 -3.73
C LEU A 167 -14.70 -0.22 -3.74
N GLN A 168 -15.86 -0.33 -3.09
CA GLN A 168 -16.65 -1.56 -3.11
C GLN A 168 -17.01 -1.97 -4.54
N ALA A 169 -17.47 -1.05 -5.38
CA ALA A 169 -17.83 -1.33 -6.77
C ALA A 169 -16.62 -1.80 -7.59
N ILE A 170 -15.43 -1.21 -7.36
CA ILE A 170 -14.19 -1.56 -8.04
C ILE A 170 -13.74 -2.98 -7.70
N PHE A 171 -13.80 -3.36 -6.42
CA PHE A 171 -13.27 -4.65 -5.95
C PHE A 171 -14.30 -5.79 -5.93
N ASN A 172 -15.59 -5.51 -6.11
CA ASN A 172 -16.73 -6.42 -5.94
C ASN A 172 -16.65 -7.72 -6.76
N GLU A 173 -16.05 -7.70 -7.95
CA GLU A 173 -15.96 -8.89 -8.80
C GLU A 173 -15.18 -10.03 -8.13
N HIS A 174 -14.07 -9.71 -7.47
CA HIS A 174 -13.15 -10.70 -6.89
C HIS A 174 -13.11 -10.72 -5.37
N PHE A 175 -13.66 -9.69 -4.73
CA PHE A 175 -13.54 -9.50 -3.30
C PHE A 175 -14.87 -9.08 -2.68
N GLU A 176 -15.08 -9.46 -1.44
CA GLU A 176 -16.20 -9.04 -0.60
C GLU A 176 -15.71 -8.02 0.43
N LYS A 177 -16.39 -6.88 0.53
CA LYS A 177 -16.06 -5.86 1.51
C LYS A 177 -16.28 -6.38 2.93
N VAL A 178 -15.27 -6.21 3.79
CA VAL A 178 -15.35 -6.57 5.23
C VAL A 178 -15.70 -5.33 6.04
N THR A 179 -14.85 -4.30 6.02
CA THR A 179 -15.08 -3.06 6.75
C THR A 179 -14.38 -1.88 6.08
N CYS A 180 -14.90 -0.68 6.32
CA CYS A 180 -14.27 0.58 5.94
C CYS A 180 -14.29 1.55 7.12
N ILE A 181 -13.25 2.36 7.24
CA ILE A 181 -13.15 3.47 8.18
C ILE A 181 -12.53 4.67 7.49
N THR A 182 -12.83 5.86 7.98
CA THR A 182 -12.11 7.10 7.61
C THR A 182 -11.25 7.56 8.77
N GLU A 183 -10.08 8.11 8.48
CA GLU A 183 -9.20 8.71 9.47
C GLU A 183 -8.54 9.98 8.95
N ASP A 184 -8.24 10.90 9.86
CA ASP A 184 -7.41 12.07 9.59
C ASP A 184 -5.93 11.73 9.90
N HIS A 185 -5.13 11.58 8.86
CA HIS A 185 -3.68 11.52 8.99
C HIS A 185 -3.11 12.93 9.21
N THR A 186 -2.42 13.14 10.32
CA THR A 186 -1.67 14.38 10.57
C THR A 186 -0.29 14.27 9.94
N THR A 187 -0.01 15.13 8.96
CA THR A 187 1.28 15.16 8.27
C THR A 187 2.38 15.75 9.16
N PRO A 188 3.67 15.56 8.83
CA PRO A 188 4.78 16.26 9.53
C PRO A 188 4.69 17.78 9.50
N PHE A 189 3.85 18.37 8.63
CA PHE A 189 3.60 19.81 8.51
C PHE A 189 2.39 20.29 9.33
N ALA A 190 1.86 19.45 10.23
CA ALA A 190 0.65 19.71 11.02
C ALA A 190 -0.62 19.95 10.18
N THR A 191 -0.65 19.55 8.91
CA THR A 191 -1.85 19.53 8.08
C THR A 191 -2.53 18.16 8.16
N LYS A 192 -3.84 18.12 7.87
CA LYS A 192 -4.61 16.89 7.86
C LYS A 192 -4.86 16.40 6.44
N GLN A 193 -4.81 15.09 6.28
CA GLN A 193 -5.18 14.39 5.05
C GLN A 193 -6.20 13.32 5.42
N ASN A 194 -7.42 13.40 4.88
CA ASN A 194 -8.46 12.42 5.18
C ASN A 194 -8.29 11.19 4.31
N PHE A 195 -8.10 10.04 4.96
CA PHE A 195 -7.97 8.72 4.34
C PHE A 195 -9.24 7.90 4.51
N LEU A 196 -9.50 7.07 3.53
CA LEU A 196 -10.45 5.97 3.56
C LEU A 196 -9.66 4.66 3.55
N PHE A 197 -9.79 3.86 4.59
CA PHE A 197 -9.27 2.49 4.65
C PHE A 197 -10.42 1.50 4.48
N CYS A 198 -10.30 0.61 3.53
CA CYS A 198 -11.24 -0.51 3.35
C CYS A 198 -10.49 -1.83 3.33
N SER A 199 -11.05 -2.82 3.98
CA SER A 199 -10.59 -4.20 3.86
C SER A 199 -11.61 -5.06 3.12
N PHE A 200 -11.08 -6.01 2.38
CA PHE A 200 -11.84 -6.92 1.54
C PHE A 200 -11.33 -8.34 1.74
N LYS A 201 -12.24 -9.31 1.66
CA LYS A 201 -11.93 -10.74 1.67
C LYS A 201 -12.01 -11.30 0.25
N LYS A 202 -11.05 -12.11 -0.13
CA LYS A 202 -11.07 -12.82 -1.41
C LYS A 202 -12.33 -13.70 -1.51
N ARG A 203 -13.08 -13.54 -2.60
CA ARG A 203 -14.19 -14.46 -2.88
C ARG A 203 -13.62 -15.84 -3.19
N LYS A 204 -14.30 -16.88 -2.74
CA LYS A 204 -14.00 -18.24 -3.20
C LYS A 204 -14.41 -18.32 -4.66
N ASP A 205 -13.54 -18.87 -5.50
CA ASP A 205 -13.92 -19.18 -6.86
C ASP A 205 -15.12 -20.16 -6.78
N ASN A 206 -16.26 -19.76 -7.34
CA ASN A 206 -17.37 -20.70 -7.49
C ASN A 206 -16.94 -21.71 -8.57
N LEU A 207 -16.55 -22.88 -8.11
CA LEU A 207 -16.30 -24.07 -8.94
C LEU A 207 -17.59 -24.50 -9.64
#